data_fe5287f3874a6adff5d9d41a6e1d867e
#
_entry.id   fe5287f3874a6adff5d9d41a6e1d867e
#
_cell.length_a   1.000
_cell.length_b   1.000
_cell.length_c   1.000
_cell.angle_alpha   90.00
_cell.angle_beta   90.00
_cell.angle_gamma   90.00
#
_symmetry.space_group_name_H-M   'P 1'
#
loop_
_entity.id
_entity.type
_entity.pdbx_description
1 polymer ?
#
loop_
_entity_poly.entity_id
_entity_poly.type
_entity_poly.pdbx_seq_one_letter_code
_entity_poly.pdbx_strand_id
1 'polypeptide(L)'
;YLSTEDESSITEMKCIATRRNKVLYEVEHGDDTWYVSTNVDGSPNMKLMKAPAKADSGTDWELFEDANGTPLFDGRLAKSLDSLTVLNTHVVIEGREGGIPRVWVYSKDTKNMKMLSFDEAAYDVGTLAHFEADTKSIAVSYDSLVTPPSSIEISLDDDSQRTVLKTK
;
A
#
# COMPACT_ATOMS: atom_id res chain seq x y z
N TYR A 1 16.42 9.61 3.26
CA TYR A 1 15.28 10.51 3.14
C TYR A 1 15.75 11.95 3.27
N LEU A 2 15.28 12.82 2.40
CA LEU A 2 15.61 14.25 2.40
C LEU A 2 14.42 15.01 2.99
N SER A 3 14.65 15.77 4.04
CA SER A 3 13.64 16.70 4.56
C SER A 3 13.48 17.87 3.58
N THR A 4 12.25 18.18 3.18
CA THR A 4 11.92 19.22 2.19
C THR A 4 11.46 20.54 2.83
N GLU A 5 11.72 20.77 4.10
CA GLU A 5 11.27 22.00 4.78
C GLU A 5 12.03 23.28 4.36
N ASP A 6 13.11 23.14 3.58
CA ASP A 6 13.80 24.30 2.99
C ASP A 6 14.65 23.86 1.79
N GLU A 7 14.38 24.34 0.59
CA GLU A 7 15.17 24.05 -0.62
C GLU A 7 16.66 24.47 -0.50
N SER A 8 17.02 25.20 0.55
CA SER A 8 18.37 25.66 0.81
C SER A 8 19.20 24.78 1.76
N SER A 9 18.60 23.77 2.38
CA SER A 9 19.32 22.89 3.32
C SER A 9 18.95 21.43 3.16
N ILE A 10 19.59 20.75 2.22
CA ILE A 10 19.72 19.27 2.27
C ILE A 10 20.61 18.99 3.47
N THR A 11 20.02 18.88 4.65
CA THR A 11 20.79 18.95 5.87
C THR A 11 21.41 17.63 6.28
N GLU A 12 20.73 16.50 6.18
CA GLU A 12 21.33 15.19 6.49
C GLU A 12 20.44 14.04 5.96
N MET A 13 21.08 13.01 5.41
CA MET A 13 20.39 11.74 5.15
C MET A 13 20.19 11.00 6.47
N LYS A 14 18.92 10.85 6.88
CA LYS A 14 18.57 10.09 8.07
C LYS A 14 18.39 8.62 7.72
N CYS A 15 19.02 7.75 8.46
CA CYS A 15 18.82 6.31 8.35
C CYS A 15 17.51 5.92 9.06
N ILE A 16 16.53 5.43 8.30
CA ILE A 16 15.23 5.00 8.84
C ILE A 16 15.35 3.69 9.61
N ALA A 17 16.22 2.78 9.15
CA ALA A 17 16.49 1.53 9.84
C ALA A 17 17.90 1.04 9.56
N THR A 18 18.57 0.54 10.58
CA THR A 18 19.87 -0.10 10.43
C THR A 18 19.72 -1.41 9.64
N ARG A 19 20.64 -1.62 8.67
CA ARG A 19 20.64 -2.83 7.86
C ARG A 19 20.78 -4.08 8.75
N ARG A 20 19.88 -5.04 8.57
CA ARG A 20 19.89 -6.35 9.22
C ARG A 20 20.02 -7.45 8.17
N ASN A 21 20.75 -8.52 8.52
CA ASN A 21 20.93 -9.65 7.60
C ASN A 21 19.59 -10.32 7.29
N LYS A 22 19.31 -10.55 6.01
CA LYS A 22 18.07 -11.16 5.48
C LYS A 22 16.77 -10.39 5.80
N VAL A 23 16.86 -9.16 6.27
CA VAL A 23 15.69 -8.29 6.44
C VAL A 23 15.60 -7.36 5.25
N LEU A 24 14.48 -7.44 4.56
CA LEU A 24 14.06 -6.52 3.50
C LEU A 24 13.03 -5.55 4.07
N TYR A 25 13.05 -4.33 3.61
CA TYR A 25 11.98 -3.37 3.87
C TYR A 25 11.90 -2.34 2.77
N GLU A 26 10.69 -1.89 2.52
CA GLU A 26 10.36 -0.73 1.68
C GLU A 26 9.59 0.25 2.54
N VAL A 27 9.73 1.52 2.24
CA VAL A 27 9.17 2.60 3.06
C VAL A 27 8.47 3.60 2.18
N GLU A 28 7.21 3.87 2.52
CA GLU A 28 6.44 4.97 1.96
C GLU A 28 6.13 6.00 3.05
N HIS A 29 6.07 7.26 2.67
CA HIS A 29 5.80 8.37 3.58
C HIS A 29 4.44 9.00 3.27
N GLY A 30 3.66 9.24 4.29
CA GLY A 30 2.44 10.01 4.18
C GLY A 30 2.04 10.59 5.51
N ASP A 31 1.67 11.87 5.53
CA ASP A 31 1.46 12.65 6.74
C ASP A 31 2.74 12.62 7.61
N ASP A 32 2.62 12.49 8.91
CA ASP A 32 3.77 12.31 9.82
C ASP A 32 4.04 10.81 10.10
N THR A 33 3.80 9.92 9.13
CA THR A 33 3.87 8.46 9.31
C THR A 33 4.71 7.80 8.23
N TRP A 34 5.61 6.91 8.65
CA TRP A 34 6.23 5.91 7.80
C TRP A 34 5.35 4.67 7.72
N TYR A 35 5.06 4.23 6.49
CA TYR A 35 4.44 2.94 6.20
C TYR A 35 5.56 2.02 5.72
N VAL A 36 5.73 0.90 6.39
CA VAL A 36 6.87 0.01 6.16
C VAL A 36 6.38 -1.37 5.80
N SER A 37 6.71 -1.85 4.62
CA SER A 37 6.58 -3.25 4.28
C SER A 37 7.88 -3.98 4.63
N THR A 38 7.82 -5.10 5.33
CA THR A 38 9.03 -5.79 5.79
C THR A 38 8.81 -7.28 6.04
N ASN A 39 9.86 -8.06 5.84
CA ASN A 39 9.92 -9.48 6.21
C ASN A 39 10.54 -9.72 7.59
N VAL A 40 10.59 -8.71 8.44
CA VAL A 40 11.14 -8.83 9.80
C VAL A 40 10.51 -10.03 10.54
N ASP A 41 11.27 -10.68 11.41
CA ASP A 41 10.91 -11.90 12.13
C ASP A 41 10.64 -13.11 11.21
N GLY A 42 11.21 -13.11 10.01
CA GLY A 42 11.09 -14.20 9.05
C GLY A 42 9.72 -14.33 8.40
N SER A 43 8.98 -13.22 8.28
CA SER A 43 7.65 -13.18 7.67
C SER A 43 7.74 -13.25 6.14
N PRO A 44 7.45 -14.40 5.50
CA PRO A 44 7.67 -14.57 4.05
C PRO A 44 6.71 -13.73 3.20
N ASN A 45 5.54 -13.41 3.73
CA ASN A 45 4.49 -12.68 3.03
C ASN A 45 4.50 -11.17 3.32
N MET A 46 5.59 -10.66 3.90
CA MET A 46 5.75 -9.28 4.33
C MET A 46 4.71 -8.85 5.37
N LYS A 47 5.12 -8.01 6.28
CA LYS A 47 4.25 -7.31 7.24
C LYS A 47 4.05 -5.88 6.79
N LEU A 48 2.90 -5.33 7.07
CA LEU A 48 2.70 -3.89 7.00
C LEU A 48 2.82 -3.31 8.42
N MET A 49 3.78 -2.43 8.56
CA MET A 49 4.08 -1.74 9.82
C MET A 49 4.00 -0.23 9.63
N LYS A 50 3.89 0.50 10.71
CA LYS A 50 3.93 1.97 10.73
C LYS A 50 4.88 2.47 11.81
N ALA A 51 5.40 3.67 11.62
CA ALA A 51 6.14 4.40 12.64
C ALA A 51 5.94 5.90 12.45
N PRO A 52 6.05 6.72 13.50
CA PRO A 52 6.08 8.16 13.36
C PRO A 52 7.24 8.61 12.47
N ALA A 53 7.04 9.61 11.61
CA ALA A 53 8.10 10.12 10.72
C ALA A 53 9.33 10.67 11.47
N LYS A 54 9.16 11.02 12.75
CA LYS A 54 10.23 11.47 13.64
C LYS A 54 10.94 10.33 14.38
N ALA A 55 10.48 9.08 14.23
CA ALA A 55 11.09 7.93 14.88
C ALA A 55 12.55 7.75 14.44
N ASP A 56 13.42 7.52 15.40
CA ASP A 56 14.83 7.24 15.17
C ASP A 56 15.07 5.73 15.09
N SER A 57 15.64 5.29 13.97
CA SER A 57 16.30 3.99 13.84
C SER A 57 15.45 2.71 13.89
N GLY A 58 14.30 2.62 13.23
CA GLY A 58 13.64 1.32 12.92
C GLY A 58 13.29 0.39 14.09
N THR A 59 13.32 0.91 15.33
CA THR A 59 12.99 0.16 16.55
C THR A 59 11.54 0.35 16.97
N ASP A 60 10.88 1.41 16.49
CA ASP A 60 9.54 1.81 16.91
C ASP A 60 8.47 1.45 15.87
N TRP A 61 8.72 0.40 15.10
CA TRP A 61 7.76 -0.07 14.11
C TRP A 61 6.68 -0.92 14.77
N GLU A 62 5.44 -0.48 14.63
CA GLU A 62 4.26 -1.17 15.10
C GLU A 62 3.52 -1.81 13.92
N LEU A 63 2.80 -2.92 14.15
CA LEU A 63 1.90 -3.47 13.14
C LEU A 63 0.85 -2.42 12.76
N PHE A 64 0.56 -2.33 11.46
CA PHE A 64 -0.48 -1.45 10.99
C PHE A 64 -1.83 -2.17 11.09
N GLU A 65 -2.75 -1.60 11.87
CA GLU A 65 -3.99 -2.21 12.29
C GLU A 65 -5.21 -1.43 11.79
N ASP A 66 -6.34 -2.13 11.68
CA ASP A 66 -7.64 -1.53 11.42
C ASP A 66 -8.23 -0.84 12.68
N ALA A 67 -9.45 -0.34 12.57
CA ALA A 67 -10.16 0.32 13.67
C ALA A 67 -10.42 -0.61 14.88
N ASN A 68 -10.38 -1.92 14.70
CA ASN A 68 -10.61 -2.92 15.74
C ASN A 68 -9.32 -3.45 16.35
N GLY A 69 -8.15 -2.94 15.94
CA GLY A 69 -6.85 -3.43 16.36
C GLY A 69 -6.44 -4.74 15.69
N THR A 70 -7.00 -5.04 14.51
CA THR A 70 -6.62 -6.22 13.72
C THR A 70 -5.51 -5.85 12.75
N PRO A 71 -4.36 -6.54 12.75
CA PRO A 71 -3.29 -6.30 11.79
C PRO A 71 -3.78 -6.50 10.36
N LEU A 72 -3.51 -5.55 9.47
CA LEU A 72 -3.91 -5.63 8.07
C LEU A 72 -3.10 -6.69 7.31
N PHE A 73 -1.79 -6.72 7.56
CA PHE A 73 -0.86 -7.70 7.02
C PHE A 73 0.16 -8.07 8.11
N ASP A 74 0.03 -9.26 8.68
CA ASP A 74 0.92 -9.75 9.75
C ASP A 74 2.05 -10.65 9.25
N GLY A 75 2.13 -10.87 7.93
CA GLY A 75 3.11 -11.71 7.28
C GLY A 75 2.89 -13.22 7.45
N ARG A 76 1.83 -13.64 8.14
CA ARG A 76 1.53 -15.06 8.45
C ARG A 76 0.26 -15.56 7.79
N LEU A 77 -0.66 -14.66 7.47
CA LEU A 77 -1.94 -14.99 6.82
C LEU A 77 -1.70 -15.44 5.37
N ALA A 78 -2.73 -15.99 4.75
CA ALA A 78 -2.72 -16.37 3.33
C ALA A 78 -2.68 -15.15 2.37
N LYS A 79 -2.33 -13.98 2.91
CA LYS A 79 -2.14 -12.72 2.20
C LYS A 79 -0.66 -12.40 2.10
N SER A 80 -0.21 -12.02 0.91
CA SER A 80 1.08 -11.35 0.71
C SER A 80 0.88 -9.88 0.43
N LEU A 81 1.88 -9.09 0.81
CA LEU A 81 1.98 -7.67 0.50
C LEU A 81 3.07 -7.50 -0.54
N ASP A 82 2.73 -6.94 -1.69
CA ASP A 82 3.66 -6.74 -2.81
C ASP A 82 4.09 -5.27 -2.91
N SER A 83 3.17 -4.31 -2.84
CA SER A 83 3.49 -2.88 -2.91
C SER A 83 2.50 -2.00 -2.15
N LEU A 84 2.88 -0.75 -1.91
CA LEU A 84 2.09 0.28 -1.25
C LEU A 84 2.09 1.56 -2.09
N THR A 85 0.96 2.27 -2.06
CA THR A 85 0.87 3.67 -2.49
C THR A 85 0.16 4.46 -1.41
N VAL A 86 0.83 5.45 -0.85
CA VAL A 86 0.26 6.29 0.22
C VAL A 86 -0.28 7.58 -0.38
N LEU A 87 -1.58 7.78 -0.23
CA LEU A 87 -2.30 8.99 -0.63
C LEU A 87 -2.67 9.81 0.61
N ASN A 88 -3.14 11.02 0.43
CA ASN A 88 -3.50 11.90 1.56
C ASN A 88 -4.60 11.29 2.44
N THR A 89 -5.62 10.67 1.85
CA THR A 89 -6.77 10.13 2.57
C THR A 89 -6.81 8.60 2.66
N HIS A 90 -6.04 7.91 1.81
CA HIS A 90 -6.07 6.46 1.69
C HIS A 90 -4.67 5.87 1.59
N VAL A 91 -4.57 4.58 1.88
CA VAL A 91 -3.41 3.74 1.51
C VAL A 91 -3.91 2.65 0.57
N VAL A 92 -3.32 2.57 -0.61
CA VAL A 92 -3.62 1.52 -1.59
C VAL A 92 -2.56 0.45 -1.45
N ILE A 93 -2.99 -0.79 -1.36
CA ILE A 93 -2.13 -1.93 -1.06
C ILE A 93 -2.34 -2.97 -2.15
N GLU A 94 -1.27 -3.39 -2.78
CA GLU A 94 -1.27 -4.50 -3.73
C GLU A 94 -0.67 -5.74 -3.09
N GLY A 95 -1.18 -6.89 -3.48
CA GLY A 95 -0.68 -8.17 -3.00
C GLY A 95 -1.49 -9.34 -3.52
N ARG A 96 -1.45 -10.44 -2.80
CA ARG A 96 -2.18 -11.67 -3.18
C ARG A 96 -2.93 -12.24 -2.01
N GLU A 97 -4.08 -12.83 -2.31
CA GLU A 97 -4.83 -13.63 -1.35
C GLU A 97 -5.31 -14.91 -2.04
N GLY A 98 -4.95 -16.06 -1.46
CA GLY A 98 -5.21 -17.35 -2.09
C GLY A 98 -4.54 -17.53 -3.45
N GLY A 99 -3.40 -16.85 -3.69
CA GLY A 99 -2.66 -16.87 -4.95
C GLY A 99 -3.17 -15.91 -6.02
N ILE A 100 -4.31 -15.27 -5.81
CA ILE A 100 -4.92 -14.33 -6.76
C ILE A 100 -4.48 -12.90 -6.42
N PRO A 101 -4.04 -12.08 -7.41
CA PRO A 101 -3.75 -10.68 -7.20
C PRO A 101 -4.94 -9.92 -6.61
N ARG A 102 -4.69 -9.04 -5.67
CA ARG A 102 -5.70 -8.24 -4.99
C ARG A 102 -5.22 -6.82 -4.82
N VAL A 103 -6.16 -5.90 -4.81
CA VAL A 103 -5.95 -4.51 -4.41
C VAL A 103 -6.86 -4.20 -3.24
N TRP A 104 -6.29 -3.70 -2.17
CA TRP A 104 -7.03 -3.22 -1.00
C TRP A 104 -6.89 -1.72 -0.90
N VAL A 105 -7.93 -1.06 -0.43
CA VAL A 105 -7.97 0.36 -0.14
C VAL A 105 -8.26 0.53 1.34
N TYR A 106 -7.32 1.12 2.06
CA TYR A 106 -7.46 1.48 3.47
C TYR A 106 -7.78 2.98 3.57
N SER A 107 -8.89 3.32 4.20
CA SER A 107 -9.24 4.70 4.52
C SER A 107 -8.59 5.12 5.83
N LYS A 108 -7.81 6.19 5.81
CA LYS A 108 -7.14 6.73 7.01
C LYS A 108 -8.13 7.34 7.99
N ASP A 109 -9.24 7.85 7.50
CA ASP A 109 -10.31 8.48 8.30
C ASP A 109 -11.11 7.43 9.09
N THR A 110 -11.65 6.43 8.40
CA THR A 110 -12.45 5.39 9.03
C THR A 110 -11.61 4.26 9.63
N LYS A 111 -10.33 4.18 9.32
CA LYS A 111 -9.39 3.10 9.67
C LYS A 111 -9.87 1.71 9.24
N ASN A 112 -10.64 1.65 8.16
CA ASN A 112 -11.14 0.41 7.60
C ASN A 112 -10.46 0.11 6.26
N MET A 113 -10.19 -1.17 6.04
CA MET A 113 -9.66 -1.68 4.77
C MET A 113 -10.75 -2.43 4.03
N LYS A 114 -10.92 -2.16 2.75
CA LYS A 114 -11.76 -2.93 1.84
C LYS A 114 -10.94 -3.49 0.69
N MET A 115 -11.29 -4.67 0.20
CA MET A 115 -10.73 -5.25 -1.01
C MET A 115 -11.57 -4.80 -2.20
N LEU A 116 -10.92 -4.40 -3.28
CA LEU A 116 -11.64 -4.16 -4.54
C LEU A 116 -12.18 -5.49 -5.08
N SER A 117 -13.46 -5.54 -5.36
CA SER A 117 -14.13 -6.73 -5.88
C SER A 117 -14.22 -6.69 -7.40
N PHE A 118 -14.08 -7.83 -8.04
CA PHE A 118 -14.29 -8.03 -9.47
C PHE A 118 -15.16 -9.26 -9.68
N ASP A 119 -15.90 -9.29 -10.78
CA ASP A 119 -16.94 -10.31 -11.00
C ASP A 119 -16.36 -11.68 -11.30
N GLU A 120 -15.16 -11.73 -11.92
CA GLU A 120 -14.54 -12.99 -12.28
C GLU A 120 -13.78 -13.61 -11.09
N ALA A 121 -13.79 -14.95 -11.06
CA ALA A 121 -13.11 -15.71 -10.01
C ALA A 121 -11.59 -15.70 -10.14
N ALA A 122 -11.06 -15.55 -11.35
CA ALA A 122 -9.64 -15.51 -11.67
C ALA A 122 -9.36 -14.34 -12.62
N TYR A 123 -8.49 -13.45 -12.21
CA TYR A 123 -8.12 -12.24 -12.94
C TYR A 123 -6.72 -11.81 -12.53
N ASP A 124 -6.16 -10.90 -13.31
CA ASP A 124 -4.99 -10.11 -12.92
C ASP A 124 -5.41 -8.67 -12.70
N VAL A 125 -4.87 -8.05 -11.65
CA VAL A 125 -5.13 -6.66 -11.29
C VAL A 125 -3.89 -6.05 -10.64
N GLY A 126 -3.59 -4.81 -11.01
CA GLY A 126 -2.54 -4.03 -10.40
C GLY A 126 -2.83 -2.55 -10.52
N THR A 127 -2.29 -1.73 -9.65
CA THR A 127 -2.44 -0.28 -9.76
C THR A 127 -1.56 0.28 -10.87
N LEU A 128 -2.06 1.30 -11.54
CA LEU A 128 -1.25 2.12 -12.43
C LEU A 128 -0.60 3.24 -11.61
N ALA A 129 0.55 3.73 -12.08
CA ALA A 129 1.29 4.76 -11.36
C ALA A 129 0.42 6.01 -11.09
N HIS A 130 0.44 6.47 -9.85
CA HIS A 130 -0.22 7.68 -9.40
C HIS A 130 0.83 8.68 -8.94
N PHE A 131 0.70 9.93 -9.41
CA PHE A 131 1.65 10.99 -9.12
C PHE A 131 1.07 12.07 -8.19
N GLU A 132 -0.24 12.02 -7.93
CA GLU A 132 -0.95 13.00 -7.11
C GLU A 132 -1.44 12.36 -5.82
N ALA A 133 -0.92 12.82 -4.69
CA ALA A 133 -1.29 12.28 -3.37
C ALA A 133 -2.70 12.67 -2.93
N ASP A 134 -3.30 13.72 -3.50
CA ASP A 134 -4.63 14.23 -3.19
C ASP A 134 -5.74 13.66 -4.09
N THR A 135 -5.42 12.67 -4.92
CA THR A 135 -6.41 12.02 -5.79
C THR A 135 -7.53 11.36 -4.98
N LYS A 136 -8.74 11.34 -5.56
CA LYS A 136 -9.92 10.64 -5.02
C LYS A 136 -10.26 9.36 -5.78
N SER A 137 -9.47 9.02 -6.77
CA SER A 137 -9.61 7.82 -7.58
C SER A 137 -8.26 7.20 -7.88
N ILE A 138 -8.25 5.91 -8.15
CA ILE A 138 -7.07 5.20 -8.64
C ILE A 138 -7.38 4.58 -9.99
N ALA A 139 -6.37 4.50 -10.85
CA ALA A 139 -6.44 3.70 -12.06
C ALA A 139 -5.80 2.33 -11.81
N VAL A 140 -6.48 1.28 -12.24
CA VAL A 140 -5.99 -0.09 -12.18
C VAL A 140 -5.93 -0.68 -13.57
N SER A 141 -4.94 -1.54 -13.82
CA SER A 141 -4.95 -2.48 -14.92
C SER A 141 -5.76 -3.70 -14.50
N TYR A 142 -6.59 -4.20 -15.38
CA TYR A 142 -7.41 -5.37 -15.11
C TYR A 142 -7.52 -6.22 -16.38
N ASP A 143 -7.34 -7.52 -16.26
CA ASP A 143 -7.65 -8.48 -17.29
C ASP A 143 -8.03 -9.84 -16.70
N SER A 144 -8.76 -10.63 -17.50
CA SER A 144 -9.16 -11.99 -17.15
C SER A 144 -9.24 -12.87 -18.41
N LEU A 145 -9.61 -14.13 -18.23
CA LEU A 145 -9.82 -15.03 -19.38
C LEU A 145 -10.96 -14.60 -20.31
N VAL A 146 -11.87 -13.75 -19.84
CA VAL A 146 -13.06 -13.28 -20.58
C VAL A 146 -13.09 -11.77 -20.77
N THR A 147 -12.34 -11.03 -19.98
CA THR A 147 -12.25 -9.57 -20.08
C THR A 147 -10.89 -9.17 -20.65
N PRO A 148 -10.82 -8.48 -21.81
CA PRO A 148 -9.56 -8.02 -22.36
C PRO A 148 -8.84 -7.04 -21.46
N PRO A 149 -7.49 -6.91 -21.59
CA PRO A 149 -6.72 -5.94 -20.81
C PRO A 149 -7.32 -4.54 -20.89
N SER A 150 -7.68 -4.02 -19.75
CA SER A 150 -8.40 -2.77 -19.59
C SER A 150 -7.77 -1.91 -18.50
N SER A 151 -7.89 -0.59 -18.63
CA SER A 151 -7.57 0.36 -17.57
C SER A 151 -8.87 0.90 -17.00
N ILE A 152 -9.06 0.80 -15.70
CA ILE A 152 -10.30 1.17 -15.01
C ILE A 152 -9.96 2.19 -13.94
N GLU A 153 -10.63 3.33 -13.94
CA GLU A 153 -10.61 4.28 -12.85
C GLU A 153 -11.66 3.89 -11.80
N ILE A 154 -11.27 3.86 -10.54
CA ILE A 154 -12.10 3.43 -9.42
C ILE A 154 -12.05 4.50 -8.33
N SER A 155 -13.22 4.95 -7.85
CA SER A 155 -13.31 5.89 -6.74
C SER A 155 -12.83 5.23 -5.44
N LEU A 156 -12.03 5.96 -4.65
CA LEU A 156 -11.52 5.49 -3.36
C LEU A 156 -12.62 5.44 -2.28
N ASP A 157 -13.59 6.34 -2.37
CA ASP A 157 -14.69 6.41 -1.41
C ASP A 157 -15.80 5.40 -1.71
N ASP A 158 -16.06 5.15 -3.01
CA ASP A 158 -17.11 4.25 -3.48
C ASP A 158 -16.63 3.43 -4.68
N ASP A 159 -16.21 2.20 -4.43
CA ASP A 159 -15.67 1.29 -5.46
C ASP A 159 -16.71 0.76 -6.45
N SER A 160 -18.00 1.08 -6.26
CA SER A 160 -19.03 0.86 -7.28
C SER A 160 -18.93 1.89 -8.42
N GLN A 161 -18.33 3.05 -8.16
CA GLN A 161 -18.09 4.07 -9.17
C GLN A 161 -16.82 3.77 -9.95
N ARG A 162 -17.00 3.18 -11.12
CA ARG A 162 -15.92 2.72 -12.01
C ARG A 162 -16.11 3.27 -13.40
N THR A 163 -15.01 3.72 -14.01
CA THR A 163 -14.98 4.19 -15.38
C THR A 163 -13.92 3.45 -16.16
N VAL A 164 -14.30 2.75 -17.23
CA VAL A 164 -13.34 2.13 -18.14
C VAL A 164 -12.68 3.23 -18.97
N LEU A 165 -11.38 3.44 -18.77
CA LEU A 165 -10.59 4.45 -19.46
C LEU A 165 -10.12 3.94 -20.83
N LYS A 166 -9.73 2.67 -20.90
CA LYS A 166 -9.22 2.03 -22.12
C LYS A 166 -9.40 0.53 -22.06
N THR A 167 -9.76 -0.06 -23.18
CA THR A 167 -9.72 -1.52 -23.45
C THR A 167 -8.85 -1.75 -24.69
N LYS A 168 -8.02 -2.80 -24.65
CA LYS A 168 -7.16 -3.20 -25.78
C LYS A 168 -7.85 -4.25 -26.63
#